data_0d4294b96e9c0a16b33933c7f1105972
#
_entry.id   0d4294b96e9c0a16b33933c7f1105972
#
_cell.length_a   1.000
_cell.length_b   1.000
_cell.length_c   1.000
_cell.angle_alpha   90.00
_cell.angle_beta   90.00
_cell.angle_gamma   90.00
#
_symmetry.space_group_name_H-M   'P 1'
#
loop_
_entity.id
_entity.type
_entity.pdbx_description
1 polymer ?
#
loop_
_entity_poly.entity_id
_entity_poly.type
_entity_poly.pdbx_seq_one_letter_code
_entity_poly.pdbx_strand_id
1 'polypeptide(L)' 'MTDTQLLVAKIEECGMNPKAIAEQLGITRQGLWKKLQNKSEFKQSEIEKITRILNLDYETQRLIFFTLNVD' A
#
# COMPACT_ATOMS: atom_id res chain seq x y z
N MET A 1 -8.90 7.07 1.66
CA MET A 1 -7.82 7.41 0.70
C MET A 1 -6.48 6.93 1.25
N THR A 2 -5.65 6.37 0.40
CA THR A 2 -4.35 5.85 0.82
C THR A 2 -3.29 6.95 0.76
N ASP A 3 -2.47 7.03 1.80
CA ASP A 3 -1.28 7.88 1.77
C ASP A 3 -0.20 7.15 0.98
N THR A 4 -0.20 7.38 -0.32
CA THR A 4 0.68 6.63 -1.22
C THR A 4 2.14 6.99 -1.07
N GLN A 5 2.44 8.23 -0.67
CA GLN A 5 3.83 8.62 -0.42
C GLN A 5 4.42 7.85 0.75
N LEU A 6 3.65 7.72 1.83
CA LEU A 6 4.10 6.97 2.99
C LEU A 6 4.21 5.48 2.64
N LEU A 7 3.27 4.95 1.86
CA LEU A 7 3.31 3.55 1.44
C LEU A 7 4.57 3.27 0.62
N VAL A 8 4.86 4.10 -0.37
CA VAL A 8 6.05 3.91 -1.20
C VAL A 8 7.32 3.99 -0.36
N ALA A 9 7.36 4.94 0.58
CA ALA A 9 8.52 5.07 1.47
C ALA A 9 8.73 3.78 2.28
N LYS A 10 7.66 3.19 2.79
CA LYS A 10 7.77 1.94 3.55
C LYS A 10 8.20 0.76 2.67
N ILE A 11 7.72 0.73 1.43
CA ILE A 11 8.15 -0.31 0.48
C ILE A 11 9.67 -0.21 0.27
N GLU A 12 10.16 0.99 0.06
CA GLU A 12 11.59 1.20 -0.15
C GLU A 12 12.42 0.89 1.08
N GLU A 13 11.93 1.26 2.27
CA GLU A 13 12.62 0.94 3.52
C GLU A 13 12.82 -0.57 3.70
N CYS A 14 11.88 -1.36 3.19
CA CYS A 14 11.96 -2.81 3.28
C CYS A 14 12.81 -3.43 2.18
N GLY A 15 13.43 -2.61 1.34
CA GLY A 15 14.25 -3.11 0.24
C GLY A 15 13.44 -3.71 -0.89
N MET A 16 12.15 -3.37 -0.96
CA MET A 16 11.25 -3.86 -2.00
C MET A 16 10.92 -2.75 -2.99
N ASN A 17 10.18 -3.11 -4.02
CA ASN A 17 9.71 -2.15 -5.01
C ASN A 17 8.25 -2.48 -5.36
N PRO A 18 7.54 -1.56 -6.03
CA PRO A 18 6.12 -1.79 -6.35
C PRO A 18 5.88 -3.04 -7.20
N LYS A 19 6.82 -3.40 -8.09
CA LYS A 19 6.66 -4.61 -8.90
C LYS A 19 6.58 -5.85 -8.02
N ALA A 20 7.45 -5.94 -7.03
CA ALA A 20 7.45 -7.08 -6.11
C ALA A 20 6.17 -7.12 -5.30
N ILE A 21 5.68 -5.96 -4.88
CA ILE A 21 4.41 -5.87 -4.14
C ILE A 21 3.25 -6.35 -5.02
N ALA A 22 3.20 -5.92 -6.28
CA ALA A 22 2.14 -6.37 -7.18
C ALA A 22 2.15 -7.90 -7.34
N GLU A 23 3.33 -8.49 -7.49
CA GLU A 23 3.47 -9.94 -7.60
C GLU A 23 2.96 -10.64 -6.34
N GLN A 24 3.33 -10.13 -5.17
CA GLN A 24 2.88 -10.69 -3.90
C GLN A 24 1.37 -10.59 -3.71
N LEU A 25 0.78 -9.52 -4.22
CA LEU A 25 -0.67 -9.31 -4.12
C LEU A 25 -1.44 -10.08 -5.20
N GLY A 26 -0.75 -10.60 -6.21
CA GLY A 26 -1.41 -11.28 -7.31
C GLY A 26 -2.17 -10.34 -8.24
N ILE A 27 -1.71 -9.10 -8.36
CA ILE A 27 -2.34 -8.11 -9.24
C ILE A 27 -1.33 -7.65 -10.27
N THR A 28 -1.83 -6.98 -11.31
CA THR A 28 -0.96 -6.44 -12.35
C THR A 28 -0.26 -5.17 -11.87
N ARG A 29 0.83 -4.81 -12.55
CA ARG A 29 1.53 -3.56 -12.27
C ARG A 29 0.60 -2.36 -12.48
N GLN A 30 -0.20 -2.40 -13.55
CA GLN A 30 -1.17 -1.33 -13.82
C GLN A 30 -2.22 -1.25 -12.72
N GLY A 31 -2.67 -2.39 -12.22
CA GLY A 31 -3.63 -2.43 -11.12
C GLY A 31 -3.07 -1.77 -9.89
N LEU A 32 -1.83 -2.09 -9.54
CA LEU A 32 -1.18 -1.45 -8.40
C LEU A 32 -0.97 0.05 -8.65
N TRP A 33 -0.57 0.41 -9.86
CA TRP A 33 -0.34 1.80 -10.22
C TRP A 33 -1.60 2.64 -10.00
N LYS A 34 -2.76 2.13 -10.41
CA LYS A 34 -4.03 2.82 -10.19
C LYS A 34 -4.32 3.02 -8.71
N LYS A 35 -4.02 2.02 -7.90
CA LYS A 35 -4.22 2.11 -6.46
C LYS A 35 -3.28 3.14 -5.84
N LEU A 36 -2.04 3.20 -6.31
CA LEU A 36 -1.07 4.18 -5.83
C LEU A 36 -1.41 5.60 -6.24
N GLN A 37 -2.25 5.76 -7.26
CA GLN A 37 -2.75 7.08 -7.67
C GLN A 37 -4.10 7.40 -7.05
N ASN A 38 -4.60 6.56 -6.17
CA ASN A 38 -5.91 6.69 -5.55
C ASN A 38 -7.07 6.69 -6.57
N LYS A 39 -6.84 6.07 -7.73
CA LYS A 39 -7.91 5.87 -8.71
C LYS A 39 -8.74 4.64 -8.40
N SER A 40 -8.19 3.73 -7.63
CA SER A 40 -8.92 2.59 -7.11
C SER A 40 -8.41 2.32 -5.69
N GLU A 41 -9.23 1.72 -4.85
CA GLU A 41 -8.89 1.52 -3.46
C GLU A 41 -8.28 0.14 -3.24
N PHE A 42 -7.43 0.05 -2.21
CA PHE A 42 -6.91 -1.25 -1.78
C PHE A 42 -8.02 -2.02 -1.09
N LYS A 43 -8.15 -3.30 -1.45
CA LYS A 43 -9.08 -4.20 -0.79
C LYS A 43 -8.56 -4.57 0.59
N GLN A 44 -9.46 -4.97 1.47
CA GLN A 44 -9.09 -5.38 2.82
C GLN A 44 -8.04 -6.48 2.80
N SER A 45 -8.21 -7.47 1.92
CA SER A 45 -7.25 -8.56 1.80
C SER A 45 -5.87 -8.08 1.35
N GLU A 46 -5.84 -7.07 0.49
CA GLU A 46 -4.58 -6.49 0.02
C GLU A 46 -3.89 -5.71 1.12
N ILE A 47 -4.66 -4.95 1.90
CA ILE A 47 -4.13 -4.21 3.05
C ILE A 47 -3.48 -5.18 4.04
N GLU A 48 -4.16 -6.30 4.32
CA GLU A 48 -3.62 -7.29 5.24
C GLU A 48 -2.32 -7.90 4.72
N LYS A 49 -2.25 -8.21 3.43
CA LYS A 49 -1.03 -8.75 2.83
C LYS A 49 0.12 -7.76 2.89
N ILE A 50 -0.14 -6.51 2.52
CA ILE A 50 0.88 -5.47 2.55
C ILE A 50 1.38 -5.26 3.98
N THR A 51 0.47 -5.24 4.94
CA THR A 51 0.82 -5.10 6.35
C THR A 51 1.79 -6.19 6.77
N ARG A 52 1.56 -7.41 6.33
CA ARG A 52 2.43 -8.55 6.65
C ARG A 52 3.76 -8.46 5.92
N ILE A 53 3.71 -8.17 4.62
CA ILE A 53 4.92 -8.10 3.79
C ILE A 53 5.88 -7.03 4.31
N LEU A 54 5.36 -5.87 4.66
CA LEU A 54 6.16 -4.75 5.12
C LEU A 54 6.33 -4.72 6.64
N ASN A 55 5.75 -5.68 7.35
CA ASN A 55 5.79 -5.76 8.80
C ASN A 55 5.36 -4.45 9.45
N LEU A 56 4.23 -3.93 9.01
CA LEU A 56 3.70 -2.67 9.53
C LEU A 56 3.03 -2.89 10.88
N ASP A 57 3.24 -1.96 11.80
CA ASP A 57 2.46 -1.98 13.03
C ASP A 57 1.07 -1.39 12.74
N TYR A 58 0.18 -1.52 13.71
CA TYR A 58 -1.21 -1.09 13.54
C TYR A 58 -1.32 0.40 13.23
N GLU A 59 -0.54 1.21 13.94
CA GLU A 59 -0.60 2.65 13.75
C GLU A 59 -0.14 3.06 12.36
N THR A 60 0.95 2.47 11.88
CA THR A 60 1.47 2.76 10.55
C THR A 60 0.49 2.29 9.47
N GLN A 61 -0.11 1.11 9.66
CA GLN A 61 -1.15 0.62 8.74
C GLN A 61 -2.29 1.63 8.65
N ARG A 62 -2.74 2.12 9.79
CA ARG A 62 -3.84 3.08 9.85
C ARG A 62 -3.47 4.39 9.16
N LEU A 63 -2.26 4.87 9.37
CA LEU A 63 -1.79 6.10 8.74
C LEU A 63 -1.71 5.99 7.23
N ILE A 64 -1.35 4.82 6.73
CA ILE A 64 -1.24 4.61 5.28
C ILE A 64 -2.61 4.46 4.63
N PHE A 65 -3.45 3.56 5.17
CA PHE A 65 -4.64 3.11 4.46
C PHE A 65 -5.94 3.77 4.91
N PHE A 66 -5.95 4.36 6.09
CA PHE A 66 -7.18 4.92 6.66
C PHE A 66 -7.02 6.39 7.00
N THR A 67 -6.19 7.08 6.23
CA THR A 67 -5.99 8.51 6.39
C THR A 67 -7.25 9.25 5.99
N LEU A 68 -7.74 10.09 6.89
CA LEU A 68 -8.83 10.99 6.58
C LEU A 68 -8.28 12.17 5.82
N ASN A 69 -8.92 12.47 4.72
CA ASN A 69 -8.54 13.63 3.91
C ASN A 69 -9.16 14.86 4.55
N VAL A 70 -8.43 15.47 5.45
CA VAL A 70 -8.91 16.67 6.16
C VAL A 70 -8.28 17.89 5.50
N ASP A 71 -9.05 18.55 4.73
CA ASP A 71 -8.63 19.83 4.15
C ASP A 71 -9.23 20.98 4.92
#